data_f38909a8c5aa1b1cb55c75195610051e
#
_entry.id   f38909a8c5aa1b1cb55c75195610051e
#
_cell.length_a   1.000
_cell.length_b   1.000
_cell.length_c   1.000
_cell.angle_alpha   90.00
_cell.angle_beta   90.00
_cell.angle_gamma   90.00
#
_symmetry.space_group_name_H-M   'P 1'
#
loop_
_entity.id
_entity.type
_entity.pdbx_description
1 polymer ?
#
loop_
_entity_poly.entity_id
_entity_poly.type
_entity_poly.pdbx_seq_one_letter_code
_entity_poly.pdbx_strand_id
1 'polypeptide(L)'
;MGDLSTYEEALKAWNLAGFKDGMIFSWIISEHKDICLELLQLILPDLGIVDVKNIKKEDTHKQNTVFHGARFDIYAEDEHGRMYDIEMQVSDEHNLGKRISYYQSYLTQHALEAGQDYSDRVDTYVIFICDFDFFGVGSPVYTTEVRVKESDLVLDTGEHNIILNAKAKDFSAVSQELAAFLKYVDTNVPTSALTCKIADDIVILKTNTQKEGDYMFYELEFRSRLARETKKVSKEARKKGLAEGRKEGRKEGRKEGRKEGLTEGWVKGEKRVVCDMISRLTAKGYSKQDVISAVTELTHFTVEEATVLYDKLFVK
;
A
#
# COMPACT_ATOMS: atom_id res chain seq x y z
N MET A 1 -14.67 -14.28 23.33
CA MET A 1 -14.58 -15.58 22.67
C MET A 1 -14.11 -15.31 21.26
N GLY A 2 -12.85 -15.62 20.95
CA GLY A 2 -12.37 -15.60 19.56
C GLY A 2 -13.13 -16.68 18.79
N ASP A 3 -13.45 -16.37 17.55
CA ASP A 3 -14.12 -17.30 16.64
C ASP A 3 -13.23 -18.54 16.49
N LEU A 4 -13.77 -19.74 16.68
CA LEU A 4 -13.06 -21.02 16.53
C LEU A 4 -12.34 -21.08 15.16
N SER A 5 -12.95 -20.51 14.13
CA SER A 5 -12.38 -20.43 12.78
C SER A 5 -11.05 -19.64 12.76
N THR A 6 -10.93 -18.58 13.56
CA THR A 6 -9.71 -17.75 13.64
C THR A 6 -8.55 -18.49 14.32
N TYR A 7 -8.86 -19.32 15.32
CA TYR A 7 -7.86 -20.17 15.98
C TYR A 7 -7.35 -21.28 15.03
N GLU A 8 -8.24 -21.97 14.36
CA GLU A 8 -7.90 -23.01 13.38
C GLU A 8 -7.03 -22.45 12.23
N GLU A 9 -7.35 -21.24 11.76
CA GLU A 9 -6.56 -20.55 10.75
C GLU A 9 -5.16 -20.17 11.25
N ALA A 10 -5.02 -19.73 12.49
CA ALA A 10 -3.72 -19.41 13.08
C ALA A 10 -2.88 -20.70 13.27
N LEU A 11 -3.50 -21.79 13.72
CA LEU A 11 -2.82 -23.08 13.84
C LEU A 11 -2.37 -23.61 12.45
N LYS A 12 -3.20 -23.43 11.44
CA LYS A 12 -2.82 -23.76 10.06
C LYS A 12 -1.64 -22.91 9.58
N ALA A 13 -1.63 -21.61 9.90
CA ALA A 13 -0.51 -20.73 9.59
C ALA A 13 0.79 -21.22 10.25
N TRP A 14 0.76 -21.55 11.55
CA TRP A 14 1.90 -22.14 12.25
C TRP A 14 2.44 -23.42 11.58
N ASN A 15 1.55 -24.34 11.24
CA ASN A 15 1.93 -25.60 10.60
C ASN A 15 2.58 -25.39 9.21
N LEU A 16 2.15 -24.37 8.47
CA LEU A 16 2.66 -24.04 7.15
C LEU A 16 3.85 -23.07 7.17
N ALA A 17 4.08 -22.36 8.28
CA ALA A 17 5.16 -21.40 8.40
C ALA A 17 6.52 -22.09 8.16
N GLY A 18 7.33 -21.51 7.28
CA GLY A 18 8.69 -21.94 6.95
C GLY A 18 9.69 -20.81 7.19
N PHE A 19 10.87 -20.92 6.62
CA PHE A 19 11.95 -19.95 6.84
C PHE A 19 11.58 -18.52 6.41
N LYS A 20 10.70 -18.34 5.41
CA LYS A 20 10.21 -17.01 4.97
C LYS A 20 9.24 -16.34 5.94
N ASP A 21 8.70 -17.07 6.90
CA ASP A 21 7.86 -16.45 7.93
C ASP A 21 8.72 -15.60 8.86
N GLY A 22 8.34 -14.33 9.05
CA GLY A 22 9.16 -13.37 9.80
C GLY A 22 9.47 -13.80 11.23
N MET A 23 8.53 -14.48 11.93
CA MET A 23 8.79 -14.97 13.27
C MET A 23 9.74 -16.18 13.27
N ILE A 24 9.56 -17.13 12.35
CA ILE A 24 10.43 -18.28 12.19
C ILE A 24 11.84 -17.81 11.83
N PHE A 25 11.96 -16.91 10.83
CA PHE A 25 13.22 -16.29 10.43
C PHE A 25 13.92 -15.63 11.62
N SER A 26 13.20 -14.75 12.34
CA SER A 26 13.77 -14.03 13.49
C SER A 26 14.26 -14.98 14.58
N TRP A 27 13.52 -16.04 14.88
CA TRP A 27 13.95 -17.03 15.89
C TRP A 27 15.17 -17.82 15.43
N ILE A 28 15.17 -18.34 14.21
CA ILE A 28 16.28 -19.14 13.68
C ILE A 28 17.57 -18.31 13.67
N ILE A 29 17.54 -17.11 13.12
CA ILE A 29 18.76 -16.30 13.01
C ILE A 29 19.22 -15.75 14.38
N SER A 30 18.30 -15.35 15.26
CA SER A 30 18.69 -14.75 16.55
C SER A 30 19.10 -15.76 17.61
N GLU A 31 18.60 -17.00 17.55
CA GLU A 31 18.88 -18.03 18.56
C GLU A 31 20.03 -18.96 18.16
N HIS A 32 20.42 -18.95 16.86
CA HIS A 32 21.53 -19.76 16.32
C HIS A 32 22.63 -18.86 15.77
N LYS A 33 23.54 -18.43 16.66
CA LYS A 33 24.66 -17.54 16.35
C LYS A 33 25.50 -18.03 15.16
N ASP A 34 25.70 -19.31 15.06
CA ASP A 34 26.47 -19.99 14.02
C ASP A 34 25.77 -19.90 12.65
N ILE A 35 24.42 -19.99 12.60
CA ILE A 35 23.65 -19.76 11.37
C ILE A 35 23.73 -18.27 10.95
N CYS A 36 23.61 -17.34 11.91
CA CYS A 36 23.73 -15.91 11.62
C CYS A 36 25.12 -15.58 11.05
N LEU A 37 26.18 -16.10 11.67
CA LEU A 37 27.55 -15.91 11.21
C LEU A 37 27.77 -16.49 9.80
N GLU A 38 27.37 -17.75 9.59
CA GLU A 38 27.50 -18.41 8.29
C GLU A 38 26.71 -17.68 7.19
N LEU A 39 25.52 -17.18 7.50
CA LEU A 39 24.72 -16.38 6.58
C LEU A 39 25.42 -15.06 6.19
N LEU A 40 25.98 -14.32 7.18
CA LEU A 40 26.72 -13.09 6.92
C LEU A 40 28.00 -13.35 6.11
N GLN A 41 28.75 -14.41 6.41
CA GLN A 41 29.92 -14.84 5.64
C GLN A 41 29.56 -15.20 4.19
N LEU A 42 28.40 -15.80 4.01
CA LEU A 42 27.90 -16.18 2.69
C LEU A 42 27.49 -14.96 1.83
N ILE A 43 26.87 -13.96 2.45
CA ILE A 43 26.42 -12.74 1.78
C ILE A 43 27.59 -11.78 1.55
N LEU A 44 28.53 -11.70 2.47
CA LEU A 44 29.62 -10.71 2.53
C LEU A 44 31.00 -11.39 2.68
N PRO A 45 31.40 -12.25 1.73
CA PRO A 45 32.60 -13.07 1.87
C PRO A 45 33.89 -12.25 1.99
N ASP A 46 33.92 -11.07 1.39
CA ASP A 46 35.10 -10.20 1.39
C ASP A 46 35.37 -9.51 2.74
N LEU A 47 34.42 -9.53 3.66
CA LEU A 47 34.57 -8.91 4.98
C LEU A 47 35.34 -9.76 5.97
N GLY A 48 35.49 -11.07 5.70
CA GLY A 48 36.22 -12.00 6.58
C GLY A 48 35.67 -12.05 8.00
N ILE A 49 34.38 -11.97 8.20
CA ILE A 49 33.71 -11.98 9.51
C ILE A 49 34.02 -13.30 10.21
N VAL A 50 34.58 -13.24 11.43
CA VAL A 50 34.97 -14.43 12.21
C VAL A 50 34.05 -14.66 13.41
N ASP A 51 33.35 -13.64 13.87
CA ASP A 51 32.41 -13.73 14.98
C ASP A 51 31.25 -12.70 14.83
N VAL A 52 30.10 -13.02 15.42
CA VAL A 52 28.98 -12.10 15.57
C VAL A 52 28.55 -12.04 17.03
N LYS A 53 28.14 -10.87 17.45
CA LYS A 53 27.68 -10.58 18.82
C LYS A 53 26.44 -9.69 18.78
N ASN A 54 25.84 -9.50 19.96
CA ASN A 54 24.67 -8.62 20.10
C ASN A 54 23.51 -8.93 19.14
N ILE A 55 23.33 -10.23 18.78
CA ILE A 55 22.23 -10.64 17.93
C ILE A 55 20.91 -10.41 18.66
N LYS A 56 20.05 -9.57 18.10
CA LYS A 56 18.73 -9.23 18.66
C LYS A 56 17.67 -9.38 17.59
N LYS A 57 16.54 -9.95 17.96
CA LYS A 57 15.33 -9.98 17.13
C LYS A 57 14.42 -8.81 17.48
N GLU A 58 13.71 -8.28 16.49
CA GLU A 58 12.64 -7.29 16.69
C GLU A 58 13.01 -6.13 17.63
N ASP A 59 14.20 -5.55 17.48
CA ASP A 59 14.58 -4.41 18.30
C ASP A 59 13.77 -3.18 17.86
N THR A 60 12.72 -2.87 18.63
CA THR A 60 11.88 -1.71 18.38
C THR A 60 12.52 -0.48 19.03
N HIS A 61 13.41 0.18 18.32
CA HIS A 61 14.02 1.41 18.78
C HIS A 61 13.06 2.60 18.64
N LYS A 62 12.20 2.77 19.64
CA LYS A 62 11.38 3.99 19.77
C LYS A 62 12.21 5.08 20.41
N GLN A 63 12.89 5.89 19.61
CA GLN A 63 13.57 7.08 20.14
C GLN A 63 12.63 8.21 20.51
N ASN A 64 11.43 8.26 19.91
CA ASN A 64 10.41 9.28 20.24
C ASN A 64 9.03 8.80 19.79
N THR A 65 8.00 9.11 20.57
CA THR A 65 6.58 8.81 20.24
C THR A 65 6.07 9.49 18.97
N VAL A 66 6.85 10.38 18.37
CA VAL A 66 6.49 11.18 17.18
C VAL A 66 7.00 10.58 15.88
N PHE A 67 8.02 9.70 15.92
CA PHE A 67 8.59 9.07 14.72
C PHE A 67 8.19 7.59 14.63
N HIS A 68 8.10 7.07 13.41
CA HIS A 68 8.02 5.64 13.17
C HIS A 68 9.28 5.01 13.76
N GLY A 69 9.15 4.11 14.73
CA GLY A 69 10.29 3.33 15.22
C GLY A 69 10.81 2.43 14.11
N ALA A 70 12.12 2.33 13.94
CA ALA A 70 12.70 1.25 13.15
C ALA A 70 12.44 -0.06 13.89
N ARG A 71 11.96 -1.07 13.17
CA ARG A 71 11.78 -2.43 13.68
C ARG A 71 12.60 -3.33 12.78
N PHE A 72 13.72 -3.79 13.27
CA PHE A 72 14.58 -4.73 12.57
C PHE A 72 14.11 -6.15 12.81
N ASP A 73 14.11 -6.97 11.77
CA ASP A 73 13.88 -8.39 11.95
C ASP A 73 15.05 -9.00 12.73
N ILE A 74 16.29 -8.70 12.31
CA ILE A 74 17.51 -9.11 12.99
C ILE A 74 18.54 -7.98 13.00
N TYR A 75 18.99 -7.61 14.17
CA TYR A 75 20.16 -6.77 14.37
C TYR A 75 21.35 -7.65 14.82
N ALA A 76 22.54 -7.43 14.29
CA ALA A 76 23.77 -8.08 14.71
C ALA A 76 24.98 -7.14 14.61
N GLU A 77 26.03 -7.44 15.39
CA GLU A 77 27.33 -6.80 15.28
C GLU A 77 28.40 -7.85 15.07
N ASP A 78 29.48 -7.53 14.36
CA ASP A 78 30.66 -8.40 14.26
C ASP A 78 31.73 -8.03 15.28
N GLU A 79 32.90 -8.72 15.20
CA GLU A 79 34.05 -8.48 16.06
C GLU A 79 34.67 -7.09 15.89
N HIS A 80 34.48 -6.43 14.75
CA HIS A 80 34.94 -5.07 14.45
C HIS A 80 33.92 -3.97 14.80
N GLY A 81 32.77 -4.37 15.31
CA GLY A 81 31.68 -3.46 15.65
C GLY A 81 30.84 -3.00 14.45
N ARG A 82 31.06 -3.55 13.26
CA ARG A 82 30.18 -3.28 12.10
C ARG A 82 28.78 -3.77 12.42
N MET A 83 27.77 -2.99 11.99
CA MET A 83 26.39 -3.23 12.35
C MET A 83 25.59 -3.76 11.15
N TYR A 84 24.80 -4.76 11.39
CA TYR A 84 24.00 -5.46 10.38
C TYR A 84 22.53 -5.41 10.75
N ASP A 85 21.69 -5.07 9.77
CA ASP A 85 20.26 -5.25 9.77
C ASP A 85 19.91 -6.27 8.69
N ILE A 86 19.26 -7.37 9.06
CA ILE A 86 18.90 -8.46 8.13
C ILE A 86 17.40 -8.63 8.15
N GLU A 87 16.76 -8.35 7.01
CA GLU A 87 15.32 -8.30 6.83
C GLU A 87 14.83 -9.40 5.87
N MET A 88 13.74 -10.10 6.23
CA MET A 88 13.02 -11.01 5.35
C MET A 88 11.81 -10.32 4.75
N GLN A 89 11.77 -10.18 3.42
CA GLN A 89 10.67 -9.50 2.73
C GLN A 89 9.99 -10.43 1.72
N VAL A 90 8.76 -10.81 1.99
CA VAL A 90 8.00 -11.77 1.17
C VAL A 90 7.16 -11.09 0.08
N SER A 91 6.73 -9.86 0.31
CA SER A 91 5.87 -9.12 -0.63
C SER A 91 6.48 -7.77 -1.02
N ASP A 92 6.35 -7.39 -2.29
CA ASP A 92 6.76 -6.07 -2.77
C ASP A 92 5.68 -5.02 -2.46
N GLU A 93 5.98 -4.15 -1.51
CA GLU A 93 5.15 -2.98 -1.16
C GLU A 93 5.55 -1.72 -1.94
N HIS A 94 6.44 -1.83 -2.93
CA HIS A 94 6.97 -0.73 -3.74
C HIS A 94 7.61 0.42 -2.94
N ASN A 95 8.08 0.13 -1.73
CA ASN A 95 8.68 1.11 -0.82
C ASN A 95 10.08 0.73 -0.33
N LEU A 96 10.66 -0.37 -0.83
CA LEU A 96 11.92 -0.96 -0.35
C LEU A 96 13.06 0.07 -0.25
N GLY A 97 13.27 0.88 -1.29
CA GLY A 97 14.34 1.89 -1.27
C GLY A 97 14.19 2.93 -0.14
N LYS A 98 12.95 3.32 0.21
CA LYS A 98 12.71 4.23 1.34
C LYS A 98 12.90 3.54 2.69
N ARG A 99 12.56 2.25 2.79
CA ARG A 99 12.81 1.45 4.00
C ARG A 99 14.30 1.28 4.22
N ILE A 100 15.07 0.92 3.21
CA ILE A 100 16.53 0.81 3.26
C ILE A 100 17.14 2.11 3.79
N SER A 101 16.80 3.26 3.18
CA SER A 101 17.28 4.57 3.61
C SER A 101 16.90 4.88 5.07
N TYR A 102 15.70 4.50 5.51
CA TYR A 102 15.26 4.71 6.88
C TYR A 102 16.03 3.83 7.88
N TYR A 103 16.25 2.56 7.57
CA TYR A 103 17.01 1.62 8.41
C TYR A 103 18.49 1.99 8.46
N GLN A 104 19.08 2.36 7.32
CA GLN A 104 20.45 2.90 7.28
C GLN A 104 20.61 4.13 8.17
N SER A 105 19.71 5.09 8.09
CA SER A 105 19.78 6.30 8.93
C SER A 105 19.76 5.97 10.42
N TYR A 106 19.04 4.91 10.80
CA TYR A 106 19.00 4.44 12.18
C TYR A 106 20.33 3.79 12.59
N LEU A 107 20.86 2.84 11.81
CA LEU A 107 22.16 2.21 12.09
C LEU A 107 23.27 3.26 12.17
N THR A 108 23.31 4.18 11.21
CA THR A 108 24.30 5.25 11.12
C THR A 108 24.32 6.14 12.37
N GLN A 109 23.15 6.44 12.95
CA GLN A 109 23.07 7.22 14.20
C GLN A 109 23.66 6.49 15.40
N HIS A 110 23.68 5.16 15.38
CA HIS A 110 24.22 4.33 16.47
C HIS A 110 25.66 3.87 16.22
N ALA A 111 26.15 4.05 14.99
CA ALA A 111 27.50 3.67 14.58
C ALA A 111 28.59 4.64 15.03
N LEU A 112 28.21 5.76 15.68
CA LEU A 112 29.14 6.77 16.18
C LEU A 112 28.68 7.24 17.56
N GLU A 113 29.58 7.22 18.54
CA GLU A 113 29.30 7.75 19.87
C GLU A 113 29.50 9.26 19.94
N ALA A 114 28.86 9.90 20.91
CA ALA A 114 29.00 11.33 21.11
C ALA A 114 30.46 11.72 21.44
N GLY A 115 31.03 12.59 20.60
CA GLY A 115 32.40 13.08 20.77
C GLY A 115 33.47 12.32 19.98
N GLN A 116 33.12 11.28 19.25
CA GLN A 116 34.01 10.62 18.28
C GLN A 116 34.11 11.40 16.97
N ASP A 117 35.20 11.20 16.24
CA ASP A 117 35.37 11.76 14.90
C ASP A 117 34.51 10.97 13.89
N TYR A 118 34.06 11.63 12.82
CA TYR A 118 33.28 10.95 11.77
C TYR A 118 34.06 9.84 11.07
N SER A 119 35.41 9.93 11.04
CA SER A 119 36.28 8.87 10.52
C SER A 119 36.30 7.60 11.35
N ASP A 120 35.88 7.66 12.63
CA ASP A 120 35.81 6.52 13.53
C ASP A 120 34.49 5.72 13.40
N ARG A 121 33.56 6.24 12.59
CA ARG A 121 32.27 5.57 12.40
C ARG A 121 32.45 4.22 11.73
N VAL A 122 31.90 3.18 12.34
CA VAL A 122 31.90 1.84 11.76
C VAL A 122 30.93 1.72 10.59
N ASP A 123 31.23 0.79 9.69
CA ASP A 123 30.35 0.52 8.55
C ASP A 123 29.03 -0.12 8.99
N THR A 124 27.97 0.18 8.24
CA THR A 124 26.61 -0.30 8.48
C THR A 124 26.07 -1.02 7.27
N TYR A 125 25.39 -2.14 7.48
CA TYR A 125 24.89 -3.03 6.43
C TYR A 125 23.40 -3.26 6.60
N VAL A 126 22.61 -2.89 5.61
CA VAL A 126 21.20 -3.23 5.51
C VAL A 126 21.01 -4.28 4.43
N ILE A 127 20.56 -5.46 4.83
CA ILE A 127 20.45 -6.66 3.99
C ILE A 127 18.99 -7.07 3.91
N PHE A 128 18.40 -6.96 2.73
CA PHE A 128 17.05 -7.46 2.46
C PHE A 128 17.10 -8.79 1.72
N ILE A 129 16.47 -9.82 2.25
CA ILE A 129 16.25 -11.11 1.62
C ILE A 129 14.83 -11.10 1.03
N CYS A 130 14.73 -10.94 -0.30
CA CYS A 130 13.44 -10.75 -0.97
C CYS A 130 12.97 -12.02 -1.69
N ASP A 131 11.70 -12.43 -1.46
CA ASP A 131 11.01 -13.48 -2.24
C ASP A 131 10.38 -12.92 -3.53
N PHE A 132 10.95 -11.84 -4.05
CA PHE A 132 10.58 -11.17 -5.31
C PHE A 132 11.77 -10.43 -5.90
N ASP A 133 11.71 -10.11 -7.20
CA ASP A 133 12.74 -9.32 -7.88
C ASP A 133 12.33 -7.84 -7.91
N PHE A 134 12.83 -7.05 -6.96
CA PHE A 134 12.47 -5.64 -6.81
C PHE A 134 12.80 -4.79 -8.04
N PHE A 135 13.92 -5.08 -8.73
CA PHE A 135 14.34 -4.33 -9.91
C PHE A 135 13.87 -4.94 -11.24
N GLY A 136 13.40 -6.18 -11.22
CA GLY A 136 12.95 -6.89 -12.44
C GLY A 136 14.07 -7.28 -13.41
N VAL A 137 15.34 -7.17 -12.99
CA VAL A 137 16.52 -7.46 -13.81
C VAL A 137 16.89 -8.94 -13.80
N GLY A 138 16.53 -9.67 -12.74
CA GLY A 138 16.79 -11.11 -12.60
C GLY A 138 18.13 -11.44 -11.97
N SER A 139 18.90 -10.46 -11.43
CA SER A 139 20.12 -10.71 -10.69
C SER A 139 19.82 -11.31 -9.31
N PRO A 140 20.66 -12.25 -8.80
CA PRO A 140 20.50 -12.80 -7.45
C PRO A 140 20.87 -11.83 -6.33
N VAL A 141 21.73 -10.86 -6.61
CA VAL A 141 22.18 -9.85 -5.65
C VAL A 141 22.20 -8.49 -6.31
N TYR A 142 21.71 -7.49 -5.62
CA TYR A 142 21.85 -6.09 -5.96
C TYR A 142 22.51 -5.37 -4.79
N THR A 143 23.52 -4.57 -5.10
CA THR A 143 24.16 -3.65 -4.15
C THR A 143 23.91 -2.23 -4.60
N THR A 144 23.75 -1.31 -3.64
CA THR A 144 23.60 0.12 -3.97
C THR A 144 24.78 0.90 -3.43
N GLU A 145 25.17 1.94 -4.13
CA GLU A 145 26.24 2.85 -3.75
C GLU A 145 25.88 4.30 -4.07
N VAL A 146 26.48 5.22 -3.35
CA VAL A 146 26.32 6.65 -3.60
C VAL A 146 27.39 7.10 -4.58
N ARG A 147 26.99 7.75 -5.70
CA ARG A 147 27.92 8.23 -6.74
C ARG A 147 27.80 9.72 -6.97
N VAL A 148 28.94 10.33 -7.29
CA VAL A 148 29.01 11.70 -7.74
C VAL A 148 28.50 11.78 -9.17
N LYS A 149 27.39 12.46 -9.39
CA LYS A 149 26.68 12.48 -10.68
C LYS A 149 27.53 13.01 -11.84
N GLU A 150 28.41 13.97 -11.56
CA GLU A 150 29.24 14.66 -12.57
C GLU A 150 30.48 13.87 -12.99
N SER A 151 30.89 12.87 -12.21
CA SER A 151 32.16 12.15 -12.43
C SER A 151 32.07 10.64 -12.30
N ASP A 152 30.89 10.12 -11.91
CA ASP A 152 30.63 8.69 -11.65
C ASP A 152 31.56 8.08 -10.56
N LEU A 153 32.24 8.92 -9.77
CA LEU A 153 33.06 8.47 -8.65
C LEU A 153 32.17 8.00 -7.50
N VAL A 154 32.57 6.93 -6.87
CA VAL A 154 31.89 6.41 -5.66
C VAL A 154 32.21 7.34 -4.49
N LEU A 155 31.19 7.78 -3.77
CA LEU A 155 31.32 8.44 -2.48
C LEU A 155 31.22 7.37 -1.39
N ASP A 156 32.33 7.11 -0.75
CA ASP A 156 32.37 6.20 0.40
C ASP A 156 31.63 6.84 1.59
N THR A 157 30.49 6.27 1.90
CA THR A 157 29.64 6.70 3.03
C THR A 157 29.71 5.72 4.20
N GLY A 158 30.41 4.59 4.08
CA GLY A 158 30.37 3.50 5.06
C GLY A 158 28.97 2.88 5.23
N GLU A 159 28.06 3.12 4.27
CA GLU A 159 26.70 2.59 4.25
C GLU A 159 26.56 1.58 3.11
N HIS A 160 26.22 0.34 3.43
CA HIS A 160 26.13 -0.74 2.47
C HIS A 160 24.72 -1.31 2.44
N ASN A 161 24.11 -1.34 1.26
CA ASN A 161 22.77 -1.90 1.08
C ASN A 161 22.83 -3.09 0.14
N ILE A 162 22.37 -4.24 0.60
CA ILE A 162 22.36 -5.48 -0.15
C ILE A 162 20.93 -5.98 -0.27
N ILE A 163 20.50 -6.26 -1.50
CA ILE A 163 19.19 -6.81 -1.77
C ILE A 163 19.39 -8.16 -2.45
N LEU A 164 19.05 -9.22 -1.74
CA LEU A 164 19.08 -10.60 -2.20
C LEU A 164 17.74 -10.94 -2.87
N ASN A 165 17.81 -11.55 -4.03
CA ASN A 165 16.64 -11.89 -4.84
C ASN A 165 16.49 -13.41 -4.96
N ALA A 166 15.55 -14.01 -4.23
CA ALA A 166 15.26 -15.43 -4.31
C ALA A 166 14.61 -15.85 -5.63
N LYS A 167 14.05 -14.91 -6.40
CA LYS A 167 13.44 -15.15 -7.74
C LYS A 167 14.38 -14.82 -8.89
N ALA A 168 15.69 -14.84 -8.65
CA ALA A 168 16.66 -14.61 -9.71
C ALA A 168 16.52 -15.64 -10.83
N LYS A 169 16.79 -15.21 -12.07
CA LYS A 169 16.71 -16.08 -13.25
C LYS A 169 18.01 -16.85 -13.47
N ASP A 170 19.13 -16.26 -13.07
CA ASP A 170 20.45 -16.84 -13.18
C ASP A 170 21.23 -16.61 -11.87
N PHE A 171 21.77 -17.68 -11.33
CA PHE A 171 22.58 -17.68 -10.11
C PHE A 171 24.08 -17.83 -10.38
N SER A 172 24.52 -17.76 -11.63
CA SER A 172 25.94 -17.94 -12.00
C SER A 172 26.87 -16.85 -11.43
N ALA A 173 26.31 -15.69 -11.08
CA ALA A 173 27.06 -14.54 -10.52
C ALA A 173 27.35 -14.66 -9.02
N VAL A 174 26.90 -15.70 -8.34
CA VAL A 174 27.07 -15.91 -6.90
C VAL A 174 27.65 -17.30 -6.61
N SER A 175 28.13 -17.51 -5.37
CA SER A 175 28.60 -18.85 -4.94
C SER A 175 27.48 -19.88 -5.00
N GLN A 176 27.85 -21.17 -5.12
CA GLN A 176 26.88 -22.26 -5.12
C GLN A 176 26.07 -22.30 -3.81
N GLU A 177 26.71 -21.98 -2.70
CA GLU A 177 26.11 -21.92 -1.37
C GLU A 177 25.07 -20.80 -1.28
N LEU A 178 25.39 -19.59 -1.78
CA LEU A 178 24.43 -18.47 -1.81
C LEU A 178 23.26 -18.76 -2.77
N ALA A 179 23.54 -19.37 -3.91
CA ALA A 179 22.52 -19.84 -4.83
C ALA A 179 21.58 -20.87 -4.19
N ALA A 180 22.14 -21.84 -3.41
CA ALA A 180 21.37 -22.82 -2.69
C ALA A 180 20.50 -22.18 -1.59
N PHE A 181 21.06 -21.19 -0.85
CA PHE A 181 20.31 -20.43 0.15
C PHE A 181 19.13 -19.66 -0.48
N LEU A 182 19.37 -18.92 -1.55
CA LEU A 182 18.30 -18.17 -2.23
C LEU A 182 17.21 -19.08 -2.81
N LYS A 183 17.59 -20.23 -3.38
CA LYS A 183 16.64 -21.26 -3.81
C LYS A 183 15.86 -21.86 -2.66
N TYR A 184 16.49 -22.02 -1.49
CA TYR A 184 15.80 -22.47 -0.28
C TYR A 184 14.77 -21.43 0.18
N VAL A 185 15.11 -20.15 0.16
CA VAL A 185 14.14 -19.07 0.44
C VAL A 185 12.95 -19.14 -0.54
N ASP A 186 13.17 -19.36 -1.82
CA ASP A 186 12.08 -19.49 -2.80
C ASP A 186 11.22 -20.74 -2.60
N THR A 187 11.86 -21.91 -2.51
CA THR A 187 11.19 -23.22 -2.63
C THR A 187 10.94 -23.93 -1.31
N ASN A 188 11.61 -23.51 -0.25
CA ASN A 188 11.67 -24.20 1.05
C ASN A 188 12.27 -25.63 0.97
N VAL A 189 13.06 -25.92 -0.09
CA VAL A 189 13.75 -27.22 -0.28
C VAL A 189 15.23 -27.05 0.03
N PRO A 190 15.74 -27.63 1.14
CA PRO A 190 17.14 -27.51 1.52
C PRO A 190 18.04 -28.33 0.59
N THR A 191 19.16 -27.74 0.16
CA THR A 191 20.11 -28.38 -0.79
C THR A 191 21.58 -28.16 -0.44
N SER A 192 21.89 -27.39 0.62
CA SER A 192 23.24 -27.16 1.13
C SER A 192 23.32 -27.47 2.60
N ALA A 193 24.53 -27.54 3.16
CA ALA A 193 24.73 -27.80 4.61
C ALA A 193 24.00 -26.76 5.47
N LEU A 194 24.12 -25.45 5.15
CA LEU A 194 23.46 -24.37 5.85
C LEU A 194 21.92 -24.52 5.77
N THR A 195 21.39 -24.76 4.58
CA THR A 195 19.93 -24.84 4.40
C THR A 195 19.33 -26.10 5.04
N CYS A 196 20.06 -27.23 5.07
CA CYS A 196 19.65 -28.41 5.82
C CYS A 196 19.62 -28.12 7.32
N LYS A 197 20.66 -27.47 7.86
CA LYS A 197 20.71 -27.07 9.27
C LYS A 197 19.56 -26.16 9.66
N ILE A 198 19.27 -25.12 8.84
CA ILE A 198 18.12 -24.24 9.04
C ILE A 198 16.80 -25.03 9.04
N ALA A 199 16.64 -25.97 8.11
CA ALA A 199 15.44 -26.79 8.02
C ALA A 199 15.25 -27.70 9.24
N ASP A 200 16.33 -28.33 9.72
CA ASP A 200 16.34 -29.18 10.91
C ASP A 200 16.00 -28.37 12.17
N ASP A 201 16.57 -27.17 12.31
CA ASP A 201 16.29 -26.28 13.43
C ASP A 201 14.84 -25.76 13.41
N ILE A 202 14.26 -25.53 12.23
CA ILE A 202 12.81 -25.22 12.10
C ILE A 202 11.96 -26.40 12.58
N VAL A 203 12.33 -27.65 12.25
CA VAL A 203 11.61 -28.82 12.74
C VAL A 203 11.66 -28.87 14.27
N ILE A 204 12.83 -28.68 14.86
CA ILE A 204 13.01 -28.64 16.33
C ILE A 204 12.20 -27.51 16.95
N LEU A 205 12.28 -26.29 16.38
CA LEU A 205 11.54 -25.11 16.83
C LEU A 205 10.04 -25.38 16.88
N LYS A 206 9.49 -26.08 15.88
CA LYS A 206 8.07 -26.43 15.82
C LYS A 206 7.62 -27.47 16.86
N THR A 207 8.53 -28.14 17.52
CA THR A 207 8.19 -29.00 18.68
C THR A 207 8.05 -28.21 19.99
N ASN A 208 8.43 -26.93 19.98
CA ASN A 208 8.40 -26.09 21.17
C ASN A 208 7.02 -25.44 21.36
N THR A 209 6.29 -25.91 22.37
CA THR A 209 4.92 -25.44 22.68
C THR A 209 4.85 -23.96 23.07
N GLN A 210 5.93 -23.40 23.67
CA GLN A 210 5.99 -21.97 23.97
C GLN A 210 6.07 -21.14 22.66
N LYS A 211 6.91 -21.56 21.72
CA LYS A 211 7.02 -20.90 20.41
C LYS A 211 5.72 -20.98 19.61
N GLU A 212 5.05 -22.13 19.66
CA GLU A 212 3.70 -22.29 19.09
C GLU A 212 2.73 -21.28 19.72
N GLY A 213 2.70 -21.18 21.05
CA GLY A 213 1.85 -20.24 21.77
C GLY A 213 2.13 -18.78 21.41
N ASP A 214 3.41 -18.39 21.35
CA ASP A 214 3.85 -17.05 20.97
C ASP A 214 3.45 -16.72 19.53
N TYR A 215 3.62 -17.65 18.60
CA TYR A 215 3.21 -17.50 17.19
C TYR A 215 1.69 -17.36 17.07
N MET A 216 0.95 -18.22 17.73
CA MET A 216 -0.52 -18.19 17.74
C MET A 216 -1.05 -16.86 18.26
N PHE A 217 -0.48 -16.38 19.36
CA PHE A 217 -0.86 -15.07 19.94
C PHE A 217 -0.59 -13.92 18.95
N TYR A 218 0.60 -13.89 18.35
CA TYR A 218 0.98 -12.89 17.35
C TYR A 218 0.01 -12.91 16.14
N GLU A 219 -0.24 -14.08 15.59
CA GLU A 219 -1.09 -14.26 14.41
C GLU A 219 -2.55 -13.81 14.70
N LEU A 220 -3.09 -14.16 15.85
CA LEU A 220 -4.42 -13.73 16.28
C LEU A 220 -4.51 -12.21 16.46
N GLU A 221 -3.47 -11.60 17.07
CA GLU A 221 -3.41 -10.14 17.21
C GLU A 221 -3.29 -9.43 15.86
N PHE A 222 -2.43 -9.94 14.98
CA PHE A 222 -2.24 -9.42 13.63
C PHE A 222 -3.55 -9.45 12.83
N ARG A 223 -4.25 -10.59 12.80
CA ARG A 223 -5.56 -10.74 12.13
C ARG A 223 -6.61 -9.80 12.71
N SER A 224 -6.65 -9.67 14.03
CA SER A 224 -7.57 -8.74 14.71
C SER A 224 -7.30 -7.29 14.31
N ARG A 225 -6.02 -6.89 14.20
CA ARG A 225 -5.62 -5.55 13.76
C ARG A 225 -6.00 -5.31 12.31
N LEU A 226 -5.68 -6.24 11.43
CA LEU A 226 -6.03 -6.19 10.00
C LEU A 226 -7.54 -6.05 9.79
N ALA A 227 -8.34 -6.83 10.52
CA ALA A 227 -9.80 -6.75 10.46
C ALA A 227 -10.34 -5.38 10.89
N ARG A 228 -9.73 -4.78 11.93
CA ARG A 228 -10.11 -3.42 12.39
C ARG A 228 -9.77 -2.37 11.34
N GLU A 229 -8.60 -2.44 10.74
CA GLU A 229 -8.15 -1.50 9.71
C GLU A 229 -8.98 -1.60 8.44
N THR A 230 -9.23 -2.82 7.95
CA THR A 230 -10.12 -3.08 6.81
C THR A 230 -11.52 -2.52 7.05
N LYS A 231 -12.07 -2.70 8.26
CA LYS A 231 -13.37 -2.14 8.63
C LYS A 231 -13.36 -0.62 8.66
N LYS A 232 -12.27 0.01 9.11
CA LYS A 232 -12.09 1.46 9.11
C LYS A 232 -12.05 2.01 7.70
N VAL A 233 -11.20 1.44 6.83
CA VAL A 233 -11.06 1.84 5.41
C VAL A 233 -12.38 1.69 4.66
N SER A 234 -13.07 0.56 4.83
CA SER A 234 -14.39 0.32 4.22
C SER A 234 -15.44 1.36 4.68
N LYS A 235 -15.44 1.70 5.97
CA LYS A 235 -16.35 2.74 6.51
C LYS A 235 -16.06 4.12 5.93
N GLU A 236 -14.78 4.47 5.78
CA GLU A 236 -14.35 5.76 5.21
C GLU A 236 -14.67 5.84 3.70
N ALA A 237 -14.40 4.77 2.96
CA ALA A 237 -14.75 4.67 1.53
C ALA A 237 -16.26 4.82 1.32
N ARG A 238 -17.07 4.12 2.13
CA ARG A 238 -18.55 4.25 2.08
C ARG A 238 -19.00 5.67 2.40
N LYS A 239 -18.39 6.34 3.39
CA LYS A 239 -18.72 7.73 3.73
C LYS A 239 -18.39 8.69 2.60
N LYS A 240 -17.23 8.52 1.95
CA LYS A 240 -16.83 9.32 0.77
C LYS A 240 -17.79 9.10 -0.39
N GLY A 241 -18.06 7.87 -0.77
CA GLY A 241 -18.98 7.56 -1.87
C GLY A 241 -20.39 8.13 -1.64
N LEU A 242 -20.88 8.07 -0.39
CA LEU A 242 -22.20 8.67 -0.06
C LEU A 242 -22.20 10.20 -0.18
N ALA A 243 -21.10 10.84 0.21
CA ALA A 243 -20.95 12.31 0.11
C ALA A 243 -20.85 12.77 -1.35
N GLU A 244 -20.07 12.03 -2.17
CA GLU A 244 -19.93 12.29 -3.61
C GLU A 244 -21.26 12.07 -4.35
N GLY A 245 -21.93 10.95 -4.14
CA GLY A 245 -23.23 10.67 -4.73
C GLY A 245 -24.31 11.70 -4.37
N ARG A 246 -24.32 12.18 -3.11
CA ARG A 246 -25.22 13.28 -2.70
C ARG A 246 -24.88 14.60 -3.40
N LYS A 247 -23.60 14.89 -3.62
CA LYS A 247 -23.16 16.12 -4.32
C LYS A 247 -23.53 16.08 -5.80
N GLU A 248 -23.34 14.95 -6.45
CA GLU A 248 -23.71 14.74 -7.85
C GLU A 248 -25.22 14.79 -8.05
N GLY A 249 -25.99 14.03 -7.26
CA GLY A 249 -27.46 14.05 -7.34
C GLY A 249 -28.05 15.42 -7.08
N ARG A 250 -27.47 16.23 -6.15
CA ARG A 250 -27.88 17.64 -5.98
C ARG A 250 -27.57 18.48 -7.21
N LYS A 251 -26.43 18.27 -7.87
CA LYS A 251 -26.03 19.03 -9.07
C LYS A 251 -26.93 18.69 -10.25
N GLU A 252 -27.24 17.42 -10.45
CA GLU A 252 -28.14 16.96 -11.51
C GLU A 252 -29.57 17.43 -11.28
N GLY A 253 -30.13 17.21 -10.08
CA GLY A 253 -31.47 17.67 -9.76
C GLY A 253 -31.66 19.19 -9.89
N ARG A 254 -30.61 19.99 -9.54
CA ARG A 254 -30.62 21.44 -9.80
C ARG A 254 -30.63 21.77 -11.30
N LYS A 255 -29.88 20.99 -12.10
CA LYS A 255 -29.81 21.21 -13.57
C LYS A 255 -31.11 20.85 -14.24
N GLU A 256 -31.73 19.73 -13.86
CA GLU A 256 -33.03 19.29 -14.37
C GLU A 256 -34.15 20.24 -13.93
N GLY A 257 -34.28 20.53 -12.65
CA GLY A 257 -35.31 21.47 -12.16
C GLY A 257 -35.19 22.87 -12.75
N ARG A 258 -33.96 23.35 -13.06
CA ARG A 258 -33.78 24.61 -13.80
C ARG A 258 -34.25 24.50 -15.24
N LYS A 259 -33.99 23.37 -15.92
CA LYS A 259 -34.45 23.15 -17.31
C LYS A 259 -35.95 23.05 -17.36
N GLU A 260 -36.56 22.29 -16.47
CA GLU A 260 -38.03 22.16 -16.37
C GLU A 260 -38.69 23.49 -16.04
N GLY A 261 -38.18 24.23 -15.04
CA GLY A 261 -38.72 25.53 -14.66
C GLY A 261 -38.62 26.58 -15.78
N LEU A 262 -37.55 26.56 -16.59
CA LEU A 262 -37.45 27.42 -17.79
C LEU A 262 -38.48 27.06 -18.85
N THR A 263 -38.66 25.74 -19.11
CA THR A 263 -39.65 25.26 -20.11
C THR A 263 -41.07 25.60 -19.67
N GLU A 264 -41.44 25.33 -18.41
CA GLU A 264 -42.73 25.70 -17.87
C GLU A 264 -42.96 27.20 -17.87
N GLY A 265 -41.96 27.98 -17.48
CA GLY A 265 -42.02 29.45 -17.48
C GLY A 265 -42.24 30.01 -18.88
N TRP A 266 -41.58 29.42 -19.89
CA TRP A 266 -41.75 29.80 -21.30
C TRP A 266 -43.16 29.54 -21.79
N VAL A 267 -43.69 28.33 -21.57
CA VAL A 267 -45.05 27.95 -21.93
C VAL A 267 -46.11 28.82 -21.23
N LYS A 268 -45.92 29.09 -19.92
CA LYS A 268 -46.85 29.99 -19.19
C LYS A 268 -46.77 31.42 -19.68
N GLY A 269 -45.58 31.91 -20.04
CA GLY A 269 -45.35 33.24 -20.61
C GLY A 269 -46.01 33.39 -21.96
N GLU A 270 -45.85 32.42 -22.86
CA GLU A 270 -46.43 32.40 -24.18
C GLU A 270 -47.96 32.38 -24.13
N LYS A 271 -48.55 31.52 -23.30
CA LYS A 271 -50.01 31.50 -23.05
C LYS A 271 -50.56 32.87 -22.58
N ARG A 272 -49.82 33.56 -21.70
CA ARG A 272 -50.21 34.88 -21.19
C ARG A 272 -50.24 35.94 -22.33
N VAL A 273 -49.20 35.93 -23.18
CA VAL A 273 -49.16 36.85 -24.36
C VAL A 273 -50.28 36.57 -25.30
N VAL A 274 -50.60 35.32 -25.60
CA VAL A 274 -51.70 34.91 -26.45
C VAL A 274 -53.06 35.34 -25.86
N CYS A 275 -53.29 35.14 -24.56
CA CYS A 275 -54.50 35.60 -23.89
C CYS A 275 -54.68 37.14 -23.96
N ASP A 276 -53.61 37.90 -23.79
CA ASP A 276 -53.58 39.35 -23.87
C ASP A 276 -53.92 39.81 -25.35
N MET A 277 -53.31 39.11 -26.32
CA MET A 277 -53.58 39.34 -27.74
C MET A 277 -55.05 39.07 -28.11
N ILE A 278 -55.59 37.92 -27.69
CA ILE A 278 -57.00 37.56 -27.87
C ILE A 278 -57.92 38.66 -27.28
N SER A 279 -57.65 39.09 -26.06
CA SER A 279 -58.41 40.08 -25.33
C SER A 279 -58.41 41.44 -26.05
N ARG A 280 -57.24 41.87 -26.55
CA ARG A 280 -57.09 43.17 -27.26
C ARG A 280 -57.78 43.17 -28.62
N LEU A 281 -57.65 42.06 -29.37
CA LEU A 281 -58.34 41.97 -30.69
C LEU A 281 -59.85 41.92 -30.55
N THR A 282 -60.35 41.16 -29.58
CA THR A 282 -61.80 41.11 -29.28
C THR A 282 -62.35 42.47 -28.85
N ALA A 283 -61.62 43.22 -28.00
CA ALA A 283 -61.98 44.56 -27.57
C ALA A 283 -61.99 45.57 -28.72
N LYS A 284 -61.23 45.32 -29.80
CA LYS A 284 -61.24 46.12 -31.03
C LYS A 284 -62.39 45.76 -32.01
N GLY A 285 -63.22 44.76 -31.65
CA GLY A 285 -64.37 44.37 -32.43
C GLY A 285 -64.16 43.35 -33.54
N TYR A 286 -62.97 42.64 -33.51
CA TYR A 286 -62.74 41.57 -34.46
C TYR A 286 -63.61 40.36 -34.14
N SER A 287 -64.02 39.60 -35.16
CA SER A 287 -64.78 38.38 -34.98
C SER A 287 -63.94 37.25 -34.31
N LYS A 288 -64.64 36.32 -33.71
CA LYS A 288 -63.95 35.12 -33.13
C LYS A 288 -63.02 34.42 -34.14
N GLN A 289 -63.49 34.31 -35.41
CA GLN A 289 -62.69 33.67 -36.46
C GLN A 289 -61.44 34.48 -36.82
N ASP A 290 -61.56 35.80 -36.94
CA ASP A 290 -60.42 36.67 -37.23
C ASP A 290 -59.37 36.68 -36.09
N VAL A 291 -59.84 36.65 -34.84
CA VAL A 291 -58.97 36.57 -33.67
C VAL A 291 -58.21 35.26 -33.64
N ILE A 292 -58.86 34.12 -33.89
CA ILE A 292 -58.23 32.82 -33.93
C ILE A 292 -57.21 32.73 -35.08
N SER A 293 -57.57 33.22 -36.27
CA SER A 293 -56.68 33.30 -37.45
C SER A 293 -55.42 34.11 -37.12
N ALA A 294 -55.56 35.29 -36.53
CA ALA A 294 -54.46 36.17 -36.17
C ALA A 294 -53.55 35.53 -35.12
N VAL A 295 -54.10 34.81 -34.16
CA VAL A 295 -53.26 34.06 -33.12
C VAL A 295 -52.48 32.95 -33.77
N THR A 296 -53.11 32.16 -34.64
CA THR A 296 -52.42 31.02 -35.29
C THR A 296 -51.39 31.47 -36.33
N GLU A 297 -51.54 32.59 -36.96
CA GLU A 297 -50.56 33.16 -37.89
C GLU A 297 -49.31 33.74 -37.17
N LEU A 298 -49.53 34.33 -36.00
CA LEU A 298 -48.46 35.05 -35.26
C LEU A 298 -47.82 34.28 -34.13
N THR A 299 -48.36 33.11 -33.82
CA THR A 299 -47.85 32.26 -32.71
C THR A 299 -47.77 30.80 -33.13
N HIS A 300 -47.23 29.96 -32.25
CA HIS A 300 -47.13 28.48 -32.44
C HIS A 300 -48.43 27.76 -31.99
N PHE A 301 -49.48 28.47 -31.60
CA PHE A 301 -50.70 27.84 -31.11
C PHE A 301 -51.53 27.32 -32.31
N THR A 302 -52.09 26.14 -32.13
CA THR A 302 -53.02 25.57 -33.11
C THR A 302 -54.39 26.26 -33.05
N VAL A 303 -55.18 26.08 -34.08
CA VAL A 303 -56.55 26.58 -34.10
C VAL A 303 -57.38 26.10 -32.91
N GLU A 304 -57.22 24.84 -32.54
CA GLU A 304 -57.87 24.21 -31.37
C GLU A 304 -57.47 24.88 -30.08
N GLU A 305 -56.14 25.05 -29.85
CA GLU A 305 -55.61 25.69 -28.64
C GLU A 305 -56.06 27.18 -28.54
N ALA A 306 -55.96 27.90 -29.61
CA ALA A 306 -56.39 29.28 -29.64
C ALA A 306 -57.94 29.42 -29.40
N THR A 307 -58.76 28.49 -29.95
CA THR A 307 -60.19 28.42 -29.71
C THR A 307 -60.47 28.13 -28.21
N VAL A 308 -59.81 27.18 -27.61
CA VAL A 308 -59.98 26.86 -26.18
C VAL A 308 -59.61 28.06 -25.29
N LEU A 309 -58.54 28.78 -25.62
CA LEU A 309 -58.14 29.98 -24.87
C LEU A 309 -59.17 31.13 -25.07
N TYR A 310 -59.70 31.35 -26.27
CA TYR A 310 -60.72 32.33 -26.52
C TYR A 310 -62.01 32.03 -25.75
N ASP A 311 -62.50 30.77 -25.83
CA ASP A 311 -63.71 30.36 -25.15
C ASP A 311 -63.57 30.45 -23.61
N LYS A 312 -62.39 30.12 -23.06
CA LYS A 312 -62.11 30.28 -21.63
C LYS A 312 -62.13 31.75 -21.17
N LEU A 313 -61.83 32.70 -22.06
CA LEU A 313 -61.78 34.12 -21.72
C LEU A 313 -63.15 34.82 -21.91
N PHE A 314 -63.98 34.38 -22.88
CA PHE A 314 -65.16 35.09 -23.28
C PHE A 314 -66.45 34.27 -23.34
N VAL A 315 -66.39 32.94 -23.29
CA VAL A 315 -67.54 32.06 -23.23
C VAL A 315 -67.61 31.46 -21.83
N LYS A 316 -68.58 31.84 -21.04
CA LYS A 316 -68.90 31.32 -19.74
C LYS A 316 -69.73 30.05 -19.87
#